data_b8e0595a8253c796673bfc1480fb1e01
#
_entry.id   b8e0595a8253c796673bfc1480fb1e01
#
_cell.length_a   1.000
_cell.length_b   1.000
_cell.length_c   1.000
_cell.angle_alpha   90.00
_cell.angle_beta   90.00
_cell.angle_gamma   90.00
#
_symmetry.space_group_name_H-M   'P 1'
#
loop_
_entity.id
_entity.type
_entity.pdbx_description
1 polymer ?
#
loop_
_entity_poly.entity_id
_entity_poly.type
_entity_poly.pdbx_seq_one_letter_code
_entity_poly.pdbx_strand_id
1 'polypeptide(L)'
;TLPTDPINHIDDTAGEIALCILSAINIGLVKSDKELEDLCDLAVRGLEELIDYQGYPVAAAERATKARRSLGIGFIGLAHYLAKLGYSYDTQEAWDAVHGLTESFQYYLLKASNQLAKEKGWCEEFGRTKYADGILPIDTYKKDVDEISTQELAHDWEGLRESISTHGLRHSTLSAQMPSESSSVVS
;
A
#
# COMPACT_ATOMS: atom_id res chain seq x y z
N THR A 1 5.02 3.76 11.21
CA THR A 1 4.36 3.23 12.41
C THR A 1 2.93 3.72 12.42
N LEU A 2 1.97 2.82 12.56
CA LEU A 2 0.57 3.18 12.71
C LEU A 2 0.37 3.89 14.05
N PRO A 3 -0.35 5.01 14.08
CA PRO A 3 -0.74 5.62 15.34
C PRO A 3 -1.66 4.63 16.07
N THR A 4 -1.24 4.22 17.24
CA THR A 4 -2.03 3.37 18.13
C THR A 4 -2.28 4.11 19.43
N ASP A 5 -3.45 3.89 19.99
CA ASP A 5 -3.69 4.33 21.35
C ASP A 5 -2.74 3.56 22.29
N PRO A 6 -2.35 4.15 23.42
CA PRO A 6 -1.49 3.47 24.38
C PRO A 6 -2.07 2.12 24.78
N ILE A 7 -1.26 1.08 24.68
CA ILE A 7 -1.66 -0.25 25.13
C ILE A 7 -1.49 -0.29 26.64
N ASN A 8 -2.57 -0.24 27.36
CA ASN A 8 -2.51 -0.35 28.81
C ASN A 8 -2.36 -1.80 29.27
N HIS A 9 -3.03 -2.73 28.58
CA HIS A 9 -2.95 -4.15 28.86
C HIS A 9 -3.38 -4.97 27.65
N ILE A 10 -2.73 -6.10 27.38
CA ILE A 10 -3.04 -6.99 26.23
C ILE A 10 -4.46 -7.57 26.31
N ASP A 11 -5.01 -7.71 27.50
CA ASP A 11 -6.38 -8.20 27.75
C ASP A 11 -7.38 -7.06 27.94
N ASP A 12 -6.96 -5.81 27.78
CA ASP A 12 -7.85 -4.66 27.87
C ASP A 12 -8.86 -4.69 26.72
N THR A 13 -10.14 -4.61 27.07
CA THR A 13 -11.23 -4.57 26.08
C THR A 13 -11.22 -3.33 25.21
N ALA A 14 -10.53 -2.26 25.64
CA ALA A 14 -10.32 -1.02 24.90
C ALA A 14 -8.92 -0.91 24.26
N GLY A 15 -7.99 -1.79 24.62
CA GLY A 15 -6.60 -1.77 24.10
C GLY A 15 -6.51 -2.13 22.61
N GLU A 16 -5.53 -1.56 21.93
CA GLU A 16 -5.24 -1.84 20.52
C GLU A 16 -3.77 -2.19 20.33
N ILE A 17 -3.50 -3.26 19.58
CA ILE A 17 -2.16 -3.62 19.10
C ILE A 17 -2.18 -3.54 17.58
N ALA A 18 -1.45 -2.58 17.00
CA ALA A 18 -1.36 -2.44 15.58
C ALA A 18 -0.56 -3.59 14.96
N LEU A 19 -1.16 -4.27 14.00
CA LEU A 19 -0.53 -5.26 13.15
C LEU A 19 -0.64 -4.82 11.70
N CYS A 20 0.31 -5.29 10.88
CA CYS A 20 0.32 -5.09 9.45
C CYS A 20 0.62 -6.42 8.77
N ILE A 21 -0.21 -6.81 7.79
CA ILE A 21 0.03 -8.00 6.99
C ILE A 21 0.83 -7.59 5.76
N LEU A 22 1.92 -8.30 5.52
CA LEU A 22 2.91 -7.93 4.53
C LEU A 22 2.84 -8.78 3.26
N SER A 23 3.12 -8.17 2.12
CA SER A 23 3.35 -8.84 0.84
C SER A 23 4.36 -8.06 0.01
N ALA A 24 4.97 -8.74 -0.96
CA ALA A 24 5.90 -8.13 -1.91
C ALA A 24 5.59 -8.55 -3.34
N ILE A 25 5.65 -7.60 -4.26
CA ILE A 25 5.58 -7.85 -5.70
C ILE A 25 7.00 -7.77 -6.27
N ASN A 26 7.45 -8.82 -6.98
CA ASN A 26 8.75 -8.81 -7.65
C ASN A 26 8.65 -8.05 -8.98
N ILE A 27 8.90 -6.74 -8.93
CA ILE A 27 8.81 -5.87 -10.10
C ILE A 27 9.85 -6.18 -11.19
N GLY A 28 10.95 -6.85 -10.83
CA GLY A 28 11.94 -7.32 -11.80
C GLY A 28 11.37 -8.35 -12.80
N LEU A 29 10.28 -9.01 -12.46
CA LEU A 29 9.60 -10.02 -13.29
C LEU A 29 8.34 -9.51 -13.99
N VAL A 30 7.80 -8.37 -13.58
CA VAL A 30 6.61 -7.74 -14.19
C VAL A 30 6.92 -7.33 -15.63
N LYS A 31 5.99 -7.62 -16.54
CA LYS A 31 6.18 -7.47 -17.99
C LYS A 31 5.42 -6.28 -18.58
N SER A 32 4.40 -5.81 -17.90
CA SER A 32 3.56 -4.70 -18.35
C SER A 32 2.90 -3.97 -17.19
N ASP A 33 2.49 -2.75 -17.44
CA ASP A 33 1.73 -1.94 -16.48
C ASP A 33 0.39 -2.61 -16.10
N LYS A 34 -0.28 -3.25 -17.06
CA LYS A 34 -1.49 -4.02 -16.78
C LYS A 34 -1.24 -5.22 -15.86
N GLU A 35 -0.12 -5.91 -16.01
CA GLU A 35 0.26 -7.00 -15.10
C GLU A 35 0.54 -6.47 -13.70
N LEU A 36 1.16 -5.28 -13.58
CA LEU A 36 1.37 -4.62 -12.28
C LEU A 36 0.03 -4.30 -11.61
N GLU A 37 -0.93 -3.75 -12.35
CA GLU A 37 -2.29 -3.48 -11.85
C GLU A 37 -2.94 -4.77 -11.32
N ASP A 38 -2.91 -5.85 -12.11
CA ASP A 38 -3.52 -7.13 -11.75
C ASP A 38 -2.85 -7.75 -10.51
N LEU A 39 -1.53 -7.64 -10.39
CA LEU A 39 -0.78 -8.12 -9.23
C LEU A 39 -1.06 -7.29 -7.97
N CYS A 40 -1.22 -5.97 -8.11
CA CYS A 40 -1.63 -5.11 -7.00
C CYS A 40 -3.03 -5.48 -6.50
N ASP A 41 -4.01 -5.68 -7.39
CA ASP A 41 -5.36 -6.11 -7.03
C ASP A 41 -5.34 -7.48 -6.34
N LEU A 42 -4.60 -8.45 -6.89
CA LEU A 42 -4.43 -9.78 -6.32
C LEU A 42 -3.81 -9.74 -4.93
N ALA A 43 -2.75 -8.94 -4.74
CA ALA A 43 -2.08 -8.79 -3.44
C ALA A 43 -3.01 -8.19 -2.39
N VAL A 44 -3.74 -7.12 -2.73
CA VAL A 44 -4.71 -6.48 -1.84
C VAL A 44 -5.81 -7.45 -1.45
N ARG A 45 -6.41 -8.17 -2.42
CA ARG A 45 -7.48 -9.16 -2.16
C ARG A 45 -6.97 -10.34 -1.33
N GLY A 46 -5.79 -10.87 -1.65
CA GLY A 46 -5.21 -11.99 -0.91
C GLY A 46 -4.94 -11.65 0.56
N LEU A 47 -4.38 -10.49 0.82
CA LEU A 47 -4.14 -10.04 2.19
C LEU A 47 -5.42 -9.65 2.93
N GLU A 48 -6.43 -9.11 2.23
CA GLU A 48 -7.76 -8.85 2.79
C GLU A 48 -8.39 -10.12 3.37
N GLU A 49 -8.34 -11.23 2.62
CA GLU A 49 -8.86 -12.52 3.10
C GLU A 49 -8.06 -13.07 4.29
N LEU A 50 -6.74 -12.85 4.31
CA LEU A 50 -5.89 -13.27 5.43
C LEU A 50 -6.23 -12.55 6.74
N ILE A 51 -6.68 -11.30 6.70
CA ILE A 51 -7.12 -10.56 7.90
C ILE A 51 -8.24 -11.32 8.63
N ASP A 52 -9.17 -11.89 7.89
CA ASP A 52 -10.32 -12.59 8.47
C ASP A 52 -10.04 -14.07 8.75
N TYR A 53 -9.11 -14.69 8.01
CA TYR A 53 -8.78 -16.11 8.12
C TYR A 53 -7.81 -16.42 9.27
N GLN A 54 -6.86 -15.54 9.57
CA GLN A 54 -5.83 -15.81 10.58
C GLN A 54 -6.37 -15.82 12.01
N GLY A 55 -5.74 -16.62 12.87
CA GLY A 55 -5.98 -16.57 14.31
C GLY A 55 -5.18 -15.44 14.98
N TYR A 56 -5.78 -14.76 15.95
CA TYR A 56 -5.13 -13.71 16.71
C TYR A 56 -4.81 -14.19 18.12
N PRO A 57 -3.55 -14.03 18.60
CA PRO A 57 -3.16 -14.53 19.93
C PRO A 57 -3.76 -13.72 21.09
N VAL A 58 -4.13 -12.45 20.84
CA VAL A 58 -4.70 -11.53 21.82
C VAL A 58 -5.83 -10.69 21.21
N ALA A 59 -6.88 -10.43 21.98
CA ALA A 59 -8.06 -9.72 21.51
C ALA A 59 -7.77 -8.28 21.03
N ALA A 60 -6.82 -7.59 21.68
CA ALA A 60 -6.40 -6.24 21.29
C ALA A 60 -5.81 -6.19 19.86
N ALA A 61 -5.07 -7.23 19.44
CA ALA A 61 -4.54 -7.34 18.10
C ALA A 61 -5.64 -7.63 17.05
N GLU A 62 -6.57 -8.53 17.37
CA GLU A 62 -7.71 -8.83 16.50
C GLU A 62 -8.55 -7.59 16.25
N ARG A 63 -8.94 -6.90 17.30
CA ARG A 63 -9.76 -5.68 17.23
C ARG A 63 -9.11 -4.61 16.37
N ALA A 64 -7.87 -4.25 16.66
CA ALA A 64 -7.15 -3.23 15.91
C ALA A 64 -6.97 -3.61 14.42
N THR A 65 -6.63 -4.86 14.16
CA THR A 65 -6.41 -5.34 12.78
C THR A 65 -7.71 -5.36 11.98
N LYS A 66 -8.80 -5.88 12.52
CA LYS A 66 -10.09 -5.94 11.83
C LYS A 66 -10.72 -4.56 11.62
N ALA A 67 -10.59 -3.63 12.60
CA ALA A 67 -11.10 -2.28 12.47
C ALA A 67 -10.36 -1.44 11.42
N ARG A 68 -9.04 -1.60 11.33
CA ARG A 68 -8.17 -0.80 10.44
C ARG A 68 -7.86 -1.48 9.13
N ARG A 69 -7.83 -2.81 9.09
CA ARG A 69 -7.46 -3.64 7.93
C ARG A 69 -6.14 -3.19 7.28
N SER A 70 -5.12 -2.98 8.11
CA SER A 70 -3.84 -2.40 7.68
C SER A 70 -3.00 -3.41 6.90
N LEU A 71 -2.58 -3.03 5.70
CA LEU A 71 -1.69 -3.80 4.84
C LEU A 71 -0.35 -3.10 4.68
N GLY A 72 0.69 -3.88 4.38
CA GLY A 72 2.01 -3.37 4.01
C GLY A 72 2.50 -4.09 2.75
N ILE A 73 2.03 -3.65 1.60
CA ILE A 73 2.43 -4.19 0.30
C ILE A 73 3.57 -3.35 -0.24
N GLY A 74 4.70 -3.98 -0.51
CA GLY A 74 5.85 -3.36 -1.12
C GLY A 74 6.29 -4.06 -2.38
N PHE A 75 7.46 -3.72 -2.87
CA PHE A 75 8.06 -4.40 -4.02
C PHE A 75 9.49 -4.82 -3.73
N ILE A 76 9.94 -5.85 -4.45
CA ILE A 76 11.32 -6.32 -4.48
C ILE A 76 11.81 -6.36 -5.94
N GLY A 77 13.10 -6.56 -6.14
CA GLY A 77 13.67 -6.70 -7.48
C GLY A 77 13.94 -5.39 -8.20
N LEU A 78 14.03 -4.24 -7.49
CA LEU A 78 14.31 -2.94 -8.11
C LEU A 78 15.63 -2.94 -8.88
N ALA A 79 16.69 -3.53 -8.33
CA ALA A 79 17.98 -3.64 -9.03
C ALA A 79 17.84 -4.41 -10.35
N HIS A 80 17.10 -5.52 -10.33
CA HIS A 80 16.82 -6.30 -11.55
C HIS A 80 15.97 -5.51 -12.56
N TYR A 81 14.96 -4.79 -12.08
CA TYR A 81 14.13 -3.92 -12.92
C TYR A 81 14.97 -2.88 -13.66
N LEU A 82 15.81 -2.13 -12.94
CA LEU A 82 16.69 -1.11 -13.53
C LEU A 82 17.74 -1.73 -14.47
N ALA A 83 18.33 -2.86 -14.09
CA ALA A 83 19.30 -3.57 -14.93
C ALA A 83 18.68 -4.02 -16.26
N LYS A 84 17.42 -4.49 -16.28
CA LYS A 84 16.69 -4.82 -17.51
C LYS A 84 16.47 -3.62 -18.43
N LEU A 85 16.30 -2.43 -17.85
CA LEU A 85 16.19 -1.17 -18.59
C LEU A 85 17.55 -0.62 -19.04
N GLY A 86 18.65 -1.17 -18.53
CA GLY A 86 19.99 -0.68 -18.80
C GLY A 86 20.35 0.59 -18.03
N TYR A 87 19.67 0.88 -16.92
CA TYR A 87 19.85 2.09 -16.13
C TYR A 87 20.70 1.84 -14.88
N SER A 88 21.57 2.80 -14.56
CA SER A 88 22.29 2.84 -13.29
C SER A 88 21.51 3.68 -12.27
N TYR A 89 21.65 3.39 -10.98
CA TYR A 89 20.92 4.08 -9.90
C TYR A 89 21.13 5.59 -9.84
N ASP A 90 22.25 6.08 -10.37
CA ASP A 90 22.68 7.48 -10.34
C ASP A 90 22.33 8.26 -11.63
N THR A 91 21.45 7.71 -12.46
CA THR A 91 21.05 8.35 -13.73
C THR A 91 19.62 8.91 -13.64
N GLN A 92 19.35 9.94 -14.43
CA GLN A 92 18.04 10.58 -14.54
C GLN A 92 16.98 9.56 -15.03
N GLU A 93 17.34 8.72 -15.98
CA GLU A 93 16.44 7.70 -16.53
C GLU A 93 16.00 6.69 -15.46
N ALA A 94 16.91 6.35 -14.51
CA ALA A 94 16.57 5.49 -13.39
C ALA A 94 15.61 6.17 -12.43
N TRP A 95 15.84 7.43 -12.10
CA TRP A 95 14.98 8.19 -11.19
C TRP A 95 13.58 8.37 -11.76
N ASP A 96 13.48 8.72 -13.04
CA ASP A 96 12.21 8.84 -13.76
C ASP A 96 11.47 7.50 -13.85
N ALA A 97 12.18 6.42 -14.14
CA ALA A 97 11.60 5.08 -14.18
C ALA A 97 11.06 4.63 -12.80
N VAL A 98 11.81 4.91 -11.72
CA VAL A 98 11.38 4.61 -10.35
C VAL A 98 10.19 5.48 -9.93
N HIS A 99 10.19 6.76 -10.32
CA HIS A 99 9.06 7.66 -10.06
C HIS A 99 7.77 7.12 -10.68
N GLY A 100 7.77 6.84 -11.99
CA GLY A 100 6.58 6.30 -12.68
C GLY A 100 6.14 4.94 -12.14
N LEU A 101 7.10 4.05 -11.81
CA LEU A 101 6.80 2.76 -11.20
C LEU A 101 6.11 2.92 -9.83
N THR A 102 6.65 3.78 -8.97
CA THR A 102 6.11 3.99 -7.61
C THR A 102 4.77 4.70 -7.63
N GLU A 103 4.57 5.62 -8.57
CA GLU A 103 3.26 6.24 -8.82
C GLU A 103 2.22 5.18 -9.20
N SER A 104 2.49 4.39 -10.25
CA SER A 104 1.58 3.33 -10.72
C SER A 104 1.27 2.33 -9.61
N PHE A 105 2.30 1.87 -8.89
CA PHE A 105 2.15 0.94 -7.77
C PHE A 105 1.21 1.49 -6.69
N GLN A 106 1.44 2.72 -6.24
CA GLN A 106 0.61 3.35 -5.21
C GLN A 106 -0.82 3.59 -5.69
N TYR A 107 -0.98 4.03 -6.94
CA TYR A 107 -2.29 4.23 -7.55
C TYR A 107 -3.10 2.95 -7.62
N TYR A 108 -2.49 1.84 -8.09
CA TYR A 108 -3.18 0.56 -8.22
C TYR A 108 -3.56 -0.07 -6.88
N LEU A 109 -2.73 0.07 -5.85
CA LEU A 109 -3.08 -0.37 -4.49
C LEU A 109 -4.30 0.38 -3.95
N LEU A 110 -4.35 1.71 -4.11
CA LEU A 110 -5.49 2.51 -3.68
C LEU A 110 -6.75 2.20 -4.49
N LYS A 111 -6.61 2.02 -5.81
CA LYS A 111 -7.69 1.62 -6.71
C LYS A 111 -8.29 0.28 -6.31
N ALA A 112 -7.45 -0.72 -6.02
CA ALA A 112 -7.88 -2.04 -5.55
C ALA A 112 -8.62 -1.97 -4.20
N SER A 113 -8.09 -1.21 -3.25
CA SER A 113 -8.73 -1.01 -1.95
C SER A 113 -10.07 -0.27 -2.06
N ASN A 114 -10.16 0.74 -2.93
CA ASN A 114 -11.41 1.44 -3.23
C ASN A 114 -12.43 0.51 -3.90
N GLN A 115 -11.99 -0.35 -4.82
CA GLN A 115 -12.86 -1.34 -5.43
C GLN A 115 -13.39 -2.33 -4.39
N LEU A 116 -12.55 -2.82 -3.47
CA LEU A 116 -13.00 -3.67 -2.37
C LEU A 116 -13.94 -2.94 -1.41
N ALA A 117 -13.76 -1.64 -1.20
CA ALA A 117 -14.71 -0.86 -0.41
C ALA A 117 -16.09 -0.78 -1.06
N LYS A 118 -16.18 -0.72 -2.40
CA LYS A 118 -17.44 -0.81 -3.14
C LYS A 118 -18.10 -2.18 -2.98
N GLU A 119 -17.33 -3.25 -2.87
CA GLU A 119 -17.80 -4.62 -2.78
C GLU A 119 -18.20 -5.04 -1.35
N LYS A 120 -17.38 -4.64 -0.35
CA LYS A 120 -17.45 -5.12 1.04
C LYS A 120 -17.69 -4.01 2.09
N GLY A 121 -17.74 -2.74 1.67
CA GLY A 121 -17.72 -1.57 2.55
C GLY A 121 -16.30 -1.14 2.96
N TRP A 122 -16.15 0.08 3.40
CA TRP A 122 -14.88 0.61 3.91
C TRP A 122 -14.52 0.03 5.29
N CYS A 123 -13.26 0.18 5.73
CA CYS A 123 -12.87 -0.25 7.08
C CYS A 123 -13.49 0.66 8.15
N GLU A 124 -13.73 0.11 9.33
CA GLU A 124 -14.39 0.81 10.45
C GLU A 124 -13.68 2.14 10.79
N GLU A 125 -12.35 2.15 10.75
CA GLU A 125 -11.52 3.30 11.08
C GLU A 125 -11.24 4.22 9.87
N PHE A 126 -11.93 4.06 8.74
CA PHE A 126 -11.73 4.90 7.55
C PHE A 126 -11.84 6.40 7.87
N GLY A 127 -12.84 6.80 8.66
CA GLY A 127 -13.07 8.20 9.03
C GLY A 127 -11.95 8.85 9.85
N ARG A 128 -10.98 8.06 10.36
CA ARG A 128 -9.79 8.54 11.09
C ARG A 128 -8.54 8.60 10.21
N THR A 129 -8.68 8.29 8.93
CA THR A 129 -7.57 8.32 7.98
C THR A 129 -7.51 9.66 7.24
N LYS A 130 -6.34 10.03 6.74
CA LYS A 130 -6.20 11.20 5.86
C LYS A 130 -6.99 11.05 4.56
N TYR A 131 -7.27 9.83 4.14
CA TYR A 131 -8.08 9.54 2.94
C TYR A 131 -9.53 10.03 3.09
N ALA A 132 -10.08 9.99 4.31
CA ALA A 132 -11.41 10.55 4.59
C ALA A 132 -11.45 12.07 4.41
N ASP A 133 -10.31 12.74 4.64
CA ASP A 133 -10.13 14.18 4.38
C ASP A 133 -9.77 14.49 2.92
N GLY A 134 -9.76 13.50 2.05
CA GLY A 134 -9.38 13.62 0.64
C GLY A 134 -7.89 13.79 0.40
N ILE A 135 -7.04 13.53 1.39
CA ILE A 135 -5.58 13.65 1.29
C ILE A 135 -5.00 12.33 0.80
N LEU A 136 -4.38 12.34 -0.38
CA LEU A 136 -3.71 11.20 -1.00
C LEU A 136 -2.18 11.29 -0.86
N PRO A 137 -1.43 10.20 -1.10
CA PRO A 137 0.03 10.23 -1.04
C PRO A 137 0.68 11.29 -1.91
N ILE A 138 0.10 11.60 -3.06
CA ILE A 138 0.55 12.65 -3.99
C ILE A 138 0.49 14.07 -3.39
N ASP A 139 -0.31 14.28 -2.35
CA ASP A 139 -0.45 15.58 -1.69
C ASP A 139 0.61 15.78 -0.59
N THR A 140 1.21 14.70 -0.11
CA THR A 140 2.05 14.70 1.10
C THR A 140 3.46 14.12 0.87
N TYR A 141 3.86 13.88 -0.37
CA TYR A 141 5.21 13.42 -0.68
C TYR A 141 6.27 14.50 -0.39
N LYS A 142 7.52 14.07 -0.29
CA LYS A 142 8.64 14.99 -0.06
C LYS A 142 8.92 15.79 -1.33
N LYS A 143 8.77 17.12 -1.26
CA LYS A 143 8.88 18.02 -2.43
C LYS A 143 10.27 18.04 -3.09
N ASP A 144 11.32 17.68 -2.36
CA ASP A 144 12.67 17.52 -2.92
C ASP A 144 12.72 16.52 -4.09
N VAL A 145 11.74 15.63 -4.21
CA VAL A 145 11.62 14.69 -5.35
C VAL A 145 11.43 15.44 -6.67
N ASP A 146 10.75 16.58 -6.66
CA ASP A 146 10.53 17.42 -7.86
C ASP A 146 11.82 18.02 -8.42
N GLU A 147 12.90 18.05 -7.61
CA GLU A 147 14.22 18.51 -8.04
C GLU A 147 15.02 17.44 -8.78
N ILE A 148 14.66 16.16 -8.57
CA ILE A 148 15.40 15.01 -9.11
C ILE A 148 14.63 14.22 -10.18
N SER A 149 13.33 14.38 -10.27
CA SER A 149 12.49 13.79 -11.33
C SER A 149 11.59 14.85 -11.93
N THR A 150 11.51 14.83 -13.26
CA THR A 150 10.68 15.77 -14.04
C THR A 150 9.41 15.09 -14.58
N GLN A 151 9.14 13.87 -14.15
CA GLN A 151 7.98 13.11 -14.61
C GLN A 151 6.68 13.71 -14.06
N GLU A 152 5.73 13.94 -14.96
CA GLU A 152 4.36 14.28 -14.59
C GLU A 152 3.62 13.01 -14.14
N LEU A 153 2.59 13.19 -13.30
CA LEU A 153 1.74 12.09 -12.87
C LEU A 153 0.93 11.55 -14.06
N ALA A 154 0.97 10.23 -14.26
CA ALA A 154 0.37 9.56 -15.41
C ALA A 154 -1.07 9.07 -15.17
N HIS A 155 -1.48 8.95 -13.90
CA HIS A 155 -2.78 8.38 -13.53
C HIS A 155 -3.81 9.45 -13.16
N ASP A 156 -5.09 9.09 -13.30
CA ASP A 156 -6.23 9.95 -12.91
C ASP A 156 -6.44 9.95 -11.38
N TRP A 157 -5.57 10.67 -10.69
CA TRP A 157 -5.62 10.80 -9.24
C TRP A 157 -6.86 11.52 -8.73
N GLU A 158 -7.39 12.50 -9.49
CA GLU A 158 -8.59 13.23 -9.08
C GLU A 158 -9.85 12.37 -9.20
N GLY A 159 -9.99 11.59 -10.27
CA GLY A 159 -11.07 10.60 -10.38
C GLY A 159 -11.01 9.55 -9.28
N LEU A 160 -9.80 9.09 -8.88
CA LEU A 160 -9.62 8.19 -7.76
C LEU A 160 -9.98 8.87 -6.43
N ARG A 161 -9.60 10.14 -6.21
CA ARG A 161 -9.96 10.94 -5.04
C ARG A 161 -11.47 11.06 -4.86
N GLU A 162 -12.18 11.39 -5.93
CA GLU A 162 -13.64 11.48 -5.94
C GLU A 162 -14.28 10.11 -5.60
N SER A 163 -13.76 9.04 -6.18
CA SER A 163 -14.22 7.68 -5.90
C SER A 163 -13.98 7.27 -4.45
N ILE A 164 -12.82 7.63 -3.87
CA ILE A 164 -12.50 7.38 -2.45
C ILE A 164 -13.39 8.21 -1.53
N SER A 165 -13.63 9.48 -1.86
CA SER A 165 -14.55 10.34 -1.10
C SER A 165 -15.97 9.76 -1.04
N THR A 166 -16.41 9.09 -2.11
CA THR A 166 -17.77 8.54 -2.23
C THR A 166 -17.88 7.15 -1.60
N HIS A 167 -16.90 6.28 -1.80
CA HIS A 167 -16.97 4.85 -1.47
C HIS A 167 -15.98 4.43 -0.37
N GLY A 168 -15.07 5.31 0.04
CA GLY A 168 -14.05 5.03 1.03
C GLY A 168 -12.94 4.09 0.54
N LEU A 169 -12.14 3.61 1.50
CA LEU A 169 -11.14 2.57 1.31
C LEU A 169 -11.41 1.40 2.24
N ARG A 170 -11.17 0.18 1.76
CA ARG A 170 -11.25 -1.04 2.57
C ARG A 170 -10.14 -1.13 3.60
N HIS A 171 -9.02 -0.44 3.39
CA HIS A 171 -7.80 -0.52 4.19
C HIS A 171 -7.36 0.87 4.63
N SER A 172 -6.98 1.01 5.91
CA SER A 172 -6.48 2.29 6.47
C SER A 172 -5.07 2.64 6.01
N THR A 173 -4.27 1.62 5.68
CA THR A 173 -2.93 1.73 5.08
C THR A 173 -2.73 0.59 4.09
N LEU A 174 -1.93 0.77 3.06
CA LEU A 174 -1.77 -0.18 1.97
C LEU A 174 -0.32 -0.49 1.64
N SER A 175 0.52 0.54 1.50
CA SER A 175 1.89 0.38 1.04
C SER A 175 2.90 0.48 2.17
N ALA A 176 3.91 -0.36 2.11
CA ALA A 176 5.09 -0.28 2.96
C ALA A 176 6.27 -0.92 2.24
N GLN A 177 7.43 -0.31 2.33
CA GLN A 177 8.66 -0.97 1.90
C GLN A 177 9.14 -1.87 3.05
N MET A 178 8.67 -3.12 3.03
CA MET A 178 8.89 -4.08 4.10
C MET A 178 10.29 -4.70 4.03
N PRO A 179 10.78 -5.32 5.14
CA PRO A 179 11.94 -6.20 5.12
C PRO A 179 11.68 -7.39 4.18
N SER A 180 12.56 -7.62 3.22
CA SER A 180 12.36 -8.62 2.16
C SER A 180 13.36 -9.78 2.18
N GLU A 181 14.10 -9.96 3.26
CA GLU A 181 15.14 -11.00 3.40
C GLU A 181 14.60 -12.39 3.08
N SER A 182 13.48 -12.77 3.70
CA SER A 182 12.89 -14.11 3.47
C SER A 182 12.21 -14.23 2.11
N SER A 183 11.54 -13.17 1.63
CA SER A 183 10.87 -13.20 0.32
C SER A 183 11.86 -13.23 -0.84
N SER A 184 13.04 -12.64 -0.68
CA SER A 184 14.10 -12.68 -1.71
C SER A 184 14.72 -14.05 -1.92
N VAL A 185 14.48 -15.01 -1.02
CA VAL A 185 14.98 -16.40 -1.16
C VAL A 185 14.11 -17.21 -2.12
N VAL A 186 12.84 -16.84 -2.28
CA VAL A 186 11.86 -17.56 -3.12
C VAL A 186 11.53 -16.85 -4.44
N SER A 187 12.08 -15.67 -4.66
CA SER A 187 11.79 -14.85 -5.84
C SER A 187 12.91 -14.87 -6.89
#